data_e25635256130f8b3d5d99290c77ee1ac
#
_entry.id   e25635256130f8b3d5d99290c77ee1ac
#
_cell.length_a   1.000
_cell.length_b   1.000
_cell.length_c   1.000
_cell.angle_alpha   90.00
_cell.angle_beta   90.00
_cell.angle_gamma   90.00
#
_symmetry.space_group_name_H-M   'P 1'
#
loop_
_entity.id
_entity.type
_entity.pdbx_description
1 polymer ?
#
loop_
_entity_poly.entity_id
_entity_poly.type
_entity_poly.pdbx_seq_one_letter_code
_entity_poly.pdbx_strand_id
1 'polypeptide(L)'
;MLVKEMVQYTRTADMEELYLMLNNDSVAYDLWHDYAEKYALKMVNGEAVMMENVAHVMIARIIQSCDRLLNWRRKMITDDLNITKEQKEIVAWQWFYNSMMDLCTYYKGRQK
;
A
#
# COMPACT_ATOMS: atom_id res chain seq x y z
N MET A 1 -3.49 -3.81 -15.74
CA MET A 1 -2.25 -4.42 -15.19
C MET A 1 -2.62 -5.36 -14.06
N LEU A 2 -2.01 -6.55 -14.02
CA LEU A 2 -2.26 -7.51 -12.96
C LEU A 2 -1.59 -7.06 -11.65
N VAL A 3 -2.17 -7.44 -10.51
CA VAL A 3 -1.60 -7.09 -9.19
C VAL A 3 -0.15 -7.57 -9.07
N LYS A 4 0.14 -8.79 -9.55
CA LYS A 4 1.49 -9.34 -9.56
C LYS A 4 2.47 -8.43 -10.31
N GLU A 5 2.05 -7.85 -11.42
CA GLU A 5 2.88 -6.91 -12.19
C GLU A 5 3.04 -5.59 -11.45
N MET A 6 1.97 -5.09 -10.82
CA MET A 6 2.00 -3.84 -10.07
C MET A 6 3.00 -3.90 -8.91
N VAL A 7 2.98 -5.00 -8.13
CA VAL A 7 3.88 -5.11 -6.96
C VAL A 7 5.35 -5.24 -7.35
N GLN A 8 5.63 -5.63 -8.59
CA GLN A 8 6.99 -5.75 -9.12
C GLN A 8 7.42 -4.54 -9.95
N TYR A 9 6.52 -3.60 -10.17
CA TYR A 9 6.79 -2.43 -11.01
C TYR A 9 7.88 -1.55 -10.39
N THR A 10 8.81 -1.06 -11.22
CA THR A 10 9.84 -0.14 -10.76
C THR A 10 9.27 1.27 -10.61
N ARG A 11 9.30 1.81 -9.40
CA ARG A 11 8.75 3.13 -9.12
C ARG A 11 9.58 4.23 -9.76
N THR A 12 8.92 5.23 -10.35
CA THR A 12 9.57 6.49 -10.72
C THR A 12 9.92 7.28 -9.45
N ALA A 13 10.70 8.34 -9.59
CA ALA A 13 11.04 9.21 -8.45
C ALA A 13 9.79 9.79 -7.78
N ASP A 14 8.80 10.21 -8.57
CA ASP A 14 7.55 10.77 -8.04
C ASP A 14 6.72 9.70 -7.33
N MET A 15 6.66 8.50 -7.88
CA MET A 15 5.98 7.37 -7.24
C MET A 15 6.63 7.01 -5.90
N GLU A 16 7.97 7.00 -5.87
CA GLU A 16 8.72 6.73 -4.63
C GLU A 16 8.41 7.76 -3.56
N GLU A 17 8.31 9.01 -3.93
CA GLU A 17 7.97 10.08 -2.99
C GLU A 17 6.56 9.90 -2.42
N LEU A 18 5.58 9.56 -3.27
CA LEU A 18 4.23 9.25 -2.79
C LEU A 18 4.23 8.03 -1.86
N TYR A 19 4.98 7.00 -2.20
CA TYR A 19 5.14 5.80 -1.36
C TYR A 19 5.65 6.17 0.04
N LEU A 20 6.67 7.02 0.12
CA LEU A 20 7.22 7.48 1.39
C LEU A 20 6.22 8.34 2.17
N MET A 21 5.42 9.14 1.48
CA MET A 21 4.36 9.92 2.13
C MET A 21 3.33 8.98 2.78
N LEU A 22 2.94 7.89 2.11
CA LEU A 22 2.05 6.88 2.68
C LEU A 22 2.66 6.24 3.93
N ASN A 23 3.94 5.90 3.89
CA ASN A 23 4.64 5.29 5.03
C ASN A 23 4.62 6.18 6.27
N ASN A 24 4.57 7.49 6.09
CA ASN A 24 4.60 8.46 7.19
C ASN A 24 3.21 9.00 7.55
N ASP A 25 2.16 8.44 6.97
CA ASP A 25 0.79 8.93 7.18
C ASP A 25 0.04 8.02 8.15
N SER A 26 -0.29 8.55 9.32
CA SER A 26 -1.00 7.80 10.36
C SER A 26 -2.40 7.38 9.92
N VAL A 27 -3.08 8.20 9.12
CA VAL A 27 -4.42 7.86 8.63
C VAL A 27 -4.37 6.66 7.70
N ALA A 28 -3.41 6.62 6.78
CA ALA A 28 -3.22 5.48 5.90
C ALA A 28 -2.85 4.23 6.70
N TYR A 29 -1.95 4.38 7.69
CA TYR A 29 -1.58 3.27 8.57
C TYR A 29 -2.81 2.66 9.26
N ASP A 30 -3.65 3.50 9.86
CA ASP A 30 -4.84 3.04 10.58
C ASP A 30 -5.84 2.34 9.65
N LEU A 31 -5.91 2.78 8.39
CA LEU A 31 -6.81 2.17 7.41
C LEU A 31 -6.41 0.73 7.05
N TRP A 32 -5.10 0.48 6.90
CA TRP A 32 -4.66 -0.83 6.38
C TRP A 32 -4.29 -1.83 7.46
N HIS A 33 -3.87 -1.37 8.63
CA HIS A 33 -3.21 -2.24 9.63
C HIS A 33 -4.07 -3.43 10.05
N ASP A 34 -5.30 -3.19 10.47
CA ASP A 34 -6.19 -4.26 10.94
C ASP A 34 -6.52 -5.25 9.82
N TYR A 35 -6.70 -4.72 8.61
CA TYR A 35 -6.99 -5.53 7.43
C TYR A 35 -5.81 -6.40 7.05
N ALA A 36 -4.64 -5.79 6.97
CA ALA A 36 -3.40 -6.50 6.61
C ALA A 36 -3.03 -7.54 7.66
N GLU A 37 -3.22 -7.22 8.95
CA GLU A 37 -2.98 -8.15 10.05
C GLU A 37 -3.82 -9.41 9.91
N LYS A 38 -5.10 -9.27 9.63
CA LYS A 38 -6.02 -10.39 9.44
C LYS A 38 -5.53 -11.34 8.35
N TYR A 39 -5.14 -10.80 7.20
CA TYR A 39 -4.68 -11.61 6.07
C TYR A 39 -3.28 -12.16 6.30
N ALA A 40 -2.40 -11.40 6.94
CA ALA A 40 -1.06 -11.87 7.29
C ALA A 40 -1.15 -13.11 8.20
N LEU A 41 -2.02 -13.08 9.20
CA LEU A 41 -2.22 -14.22 10.10
C LEU A 41 -2.74 -15.44 9.35
N LYS A 42 -3.68 -15.26 8.43
CA LYS A 42 -4.17 -16.37 7.59
C LYS A 42 -3.05 -16.98 6.77
N MET A 43 -2.22 -16.15 6.13
CA MET A 43 -1.10 -16.62 5.32
C MET A 43 -0.05 -17.37 6.16
N VAL A 44 0.24 -16.88 7.34
CA VAL A 44 1.18 -17.52 8.27
C VAL A 44 0.66 -18.89 8.71
N ASN A 45 -0.67 -19.04 8.84
CA ASN A 45 -1.31 -20.30 9.20
C ASN A 45 -1.50 -21.24 8.00
N GLY A 46 -0.96 -20.91 6.84
CA GLY A 46 -1.00 -21.77 5.66
C GLY A 46 -2.28 -21.66 4.83
N GLU A 47 -3.17 -20.70 5.15
CA GLU A 47 -4.39 -20.50 4.37
C GLU A 47 -4.06 -19.75 3.08
N ALA A 48 -4.67 -20.18 1.97
CA ALA A 48 -4.55 -19.49 0.70
C ALA A 48 -5.38 -18.20 0.73
N VAL A 49 -4.74 -17.06 0.49
CA VAL A 49 -5.40 -15.76 0.44
C VAL A 49 -5.18 -15.16 -0.94
N MET A 50 -6.28 -14.93 -1.65
CA MET A 50 -6.24 -14.24 -2.94
C MET A 50 -6.40 -12.74 -2.70
N MET A 51 -5.26 -12.06 -2.62
CA MET A 51 -5.19 -10.62 -2.31
C MET A 51 -6.08 -9.78 -3.22
N GLU A 52 -6.11 -10.10 -4.50
CA GLU A 52 -6.88 -9.38 -5.50
C GLU A 52 -8.37 -9.28 -5.16
N ASN A 53 -8.90 -10.33 -4.51
CA ASN A 53 -10.32 -10.38 -4.17
C ASN A 53 -10.64 -9.72 -2.83
N VAL A 54 -9.70 -9.73 -1.89
CA VAL A 54 -9.97 -9.29 -0.51
C VAL A 54 -9.49 -7.87 -0.22
N ALA A 55 -8.46 -7.41 -0.91
CA ALA A 55 -7.90 -6.08 -0.68
C ALA A 55 -8.55 -4.98 -1.55
N HIS A 56 -9.50 -5.33 -2.41
CA HIS A 56 -10.08 -4.42 -3.39
C HIS A 56 -10.62 -3.13 -2.76
N VAL A 57 -11.44 -3.25 -1.72
CA VAL A 57 -12.00 -2.08 -1.02
C VAL A 57 -10.90 -1.29 -0.32
N MET A 58 -9.93 -1.99 0.25
CA MET A 58 -8.82 -1.34 0.96
C MET A 58 -7.95 -0.54 0.00
N ILE A 59 -7.66 -1.06 -1.18
CA ILE A 59 -6.87 -0.35 -2.19
C ILE A 59 -7.57 0.94 -2.62
N ALA A 60 -8.90 0.90 -2.80
CA ALA A 60 -9.66 2.11 -3.12
C ALA A 60 -9.49 3.19 -2.04
N ARG A 61 -9.50 2.79 -0.78
CA ARG A 61 -9.29 3.72 0.35
C ARG A 61 -7.86 4.25 0.41
N ILE A 62 -6.88 3.41 0.10
CA ILE A 62 -5.47 3.85 0.05
C ILE A 62 -5.29 4.85 -1.10
N ILE A 63 -5.93 4.64 -2.24
CA ILE A 63 -5.90 5.59 -3.36
C ILE A 63 -6.50 6.93 -2.93
N GLN A 64 -7.59 6.93 -2.16
CA GLN A 64 -8.14 8.16 -1.58
C GLN A 64 -7.12 8.86 -0.68
N SER A 65 -6.36 8.12 0.12
CA SER A 65 -5.28 8.69 0.92
C SER A 65 -4.18 9.28 0.05
N CYS A 66 -3.85 8.63 -1.06
CA CYS A 66 -2.90 9.18 -2.03
C CYS A 66 -3.40 10.54 -2.57
N ASP A 67 -4.67 10.63 -2.95
CA ASP A 67 -5.25 11.87 -3.46
C ASP A 67 -5.22 12.98 -2.40
N ARG A 68 -5.53 12.65 -1.15
CA ARG A 68 -5.46 13.59 -0.03
C ARG A 68 -4.04 14.11 0.18
N LEU A 69 -3.06 13.21 0.16
CA LEU A 69 -1.64 13.56 0.35
C LEU A 69 -1.12 14.42 -0.81
N LEU A 70 -1.48 14.08 -2.04
CA LEU A 70 -1.08 14.85 -3.21
C LEU A 70 -1.71 16.24 -3.19
N ASN A 71 -2.96 16.36 -2.78
CA ASN A 71 -3.63 17.66 -2.64
C ASN A 71 -2.98 18.51 -1.53
N TRP A 72 -2.67 17.89 -0.40
CA TRP A 72 -1.96 18.57 0.68
C TRP A 72 -0.61 19.09 0.21
N ARG A 73 0.16 18.24 -0.48
CA ARG A 73 1.47 18.61 -0.99
C ARG A 73 1.39 19.77 -1.98
N ARG A 74 0.40 19.75 -2.87
CA ARG A 74 0.19 20.82 -3.85
C ARG A 74 -0.05 22.17 -3.19
N LYS A 75 -0.74 22.18 -2.02
CA LYS A 75 -1.03 23.41 -1.27
C LYS A 75 0.16 23.92 -0.47
N MET A 76 0.95 23.01 0.09
CA MET A 76 2.02 23.35 1.04
C MET A 76 3.37 23.51 0.36
N ILE A 77 3.61 22.78 -0.70
CA ILE A 77 4.85 22.79 -1.48
C ILE A 77 4.43 23.04 -2.92
N THR A 78 4.87 24.11 -3.52
CA THR A 78 4.46 24.51 -4.88
C THR A 78 4.90 23.52 -5.97
N ASP A 79 5.55 22.44 -5.60
CA ASP A 79 6.05 21.40 -6.50
C ASP A 79 5.05 20.25 -6.58
N ASP A 80 4.48 20.00 -7.76
CA ASP A 80 3.45 19.00 -8.01
C ASP A 80 4.10 17.71 -8.50
N LEU A 81 3.76 16.60 -7.84
CA LEU A 81 4.22 15.28 -8.28
C LEU A 81 3.46 14.86 -9.54
N ASN A 82 4.19 14.41 -10.54
CA ASN A 82 3.61 13.94 -11.80
C ASN A 82 3.26 12.45 -11.65
N ILE A 83 2.03 12.17 -11.24
CA ILE A 83 1.56 10.80 -10.97
C ILE A 83 0.23 10.59 -11.68
N THR A 84 0.18 9.57 -12.55
CA THR A 84 -1.04 9.18 -13.25
C THR A 84 -1.96 8.37 -12.34
N LYS A 85 -3.21 8.19 -12.77
CA LYS A 85 -4.18 7.35 -12.06
C LYS A 85 -3.65 5.92 -11.91
N GLU A 86 -3.09 5.35 -12.96
CA GLU A 86 -2.51 4.01 -12.92
C GLU A 86 -1.33 3.93 -11.96
N GLN A 87 -0.48 4.95 -11.95
CA GLN A 87 0.67 4.99 -11.04
C GLN A 87 0.25 5.08 -9.57
N LYS A 88 -0.83 5.80 -9.25
CA LYS A 88 -1.40 5.82 -7.89
C LYS A 88 -1.85 4.43 -7.47
N GLU A 89 -2.51 3.71 -8.36
CA GLU A 89 -2.94 2.34 -8.11
C GLU A 89 -1.75 1.42 -7.85
N ILE A 90 -0.69 1.54 -8.66
CA ILE A 90 0.54 0.76 -8.47
C ILE A 90 1.14 1.05 -7.09
N VAL A 91 1.27 2.32 -6.72
CA VAL A 91 1.83 2.71 -5.41
C VAL A 91 0.97 2.14 -4.28
N ALA A 92 -0.35 2.23 -4.40
CA ALA A 92 -1.27 1.72 -3.38
C ALA A 92 -1.11 0.21 -3.18
N TRP A 93 -1.05 -0.56 -4.26
CA TRP A 93 -0.84 -2.01 -4.19
C TRP A 93 0.52 -2.38 -3.61
N GLN A 94 1.59 -1.69 -4.05
CA GLN A 94 2.94 -1.95 -3.54
C GLN A 94 3.02 -1.67 -2.04
N TRP A 95 2.47 -0.54 -1.62
CA TRP A 95 2.51 -0.15 -0.22
C TRP A 95 1.74 -1.16 0.67
N PHE A 96 0.53 -1.52 0.26
CA PHE A 96 -0.29 -2.49 0.99
C PHE A 96 0.38 -3.87 1.02
N TYR A 97 0.83 -4.36 -0.13
CA TYR A 97 1.46 -5.68 -0.25
C TYR A 97 2.73 -5.75 0.58
N ASN A 98 3.61 -4.77 0.47
CA ASN A 98 4.87 -4.77 1.21
C ASN A 98 4.63 -4.70 2.72
N SER A 99 3.68 -3.88 3.16
CA SER A 99 3.32 -3.77 4.57
C SER A 99 2.75 -5.07 5.12
N MET A 100 1.92 -5.75 4.33
CA MET A 100 1.37 -7.05 4.72
C MET A 100 2.46 -8.12 4.79
N MET A 101 3.39 -8.13 3.84
CA MET A 101 4.49 -9.09 3.84
C MET A 101 5.45 -8.86 5.03
N ASP A 102 5.65 -7.61 5.43
CA ASP A 102 6.41 -7.29 6.63
C ASP A 102 5.75 -7.88 7.88
N LEU A 103 4.43 -7.80 7.97
CA LEU A 103 3.68 -8.43 9.07
C LEU A 103 3.82 -9.95 9.04
N CYS A 104 3.75 -10.56 7.86
CA CYS A 104 3.95 -12.01 7.72
C CYS A 104 5.33 -12.42 8.27
N THR A 105 6.37 -11.69 7.90
CA THR A 105 7.73 -11.96 8.35
C THR A 105 7.82 -11.82 9.87
N TYR A 106 7.22 -10.77 10.43
CA TYR A 106 7.18 -10.54 11.86
C TYR A 106 6.50 -11.69 12.61
N TYR A 107 5.33 -12.12 12.15
CA TYR A 107 4.57 -13.20 12.82
C TYR A 107 5.28 -14.55 12.70
N LYS A 108 5.90 -14.86 11.56
CA LYS A 108 6.69 -16.07 11.39
C LYS A 108 7.86 -16.10 12.36
N GLY A 109 8.51 -14.97 12.57
CA GLY A 109 9.62 -14.85 13.53
C GLY A 109 9.19 -15.12 14.97
N ARG A 110 7.95 -14.80 15.33
CA ARG A 110 7.42 -14.99 16.69
C ARG A 110 6.91 -16.41 16.96
N GLN A 111 6.73 -17.21 15.94
CA GLN A 111 6.24 -18.59 16.08
C GLN A 111 7.34 -19.61 16.39
N LYS A 112 8.57 -19.16 16.52
CA LYS A 112 9.70 -20.05 16.86
C LYS A 112 9.73 -20.40 18.33
#